data_563b14242ebd0534b35762f82db4e57a
#
_entry.id   563b14242ebd0534b35762f82db4e57a
#
_cell.length_a   1.000
_cell.length_b   1.000
_cell.length_c   1.000
_cell.angle_alpha   90.00
_cell.angle_beta   90.00
_cell.angle_gamma   90.00
#
_symmetry.space_group_name_H-M   'P 1'
#
loop_
_entity.id
_entity.type
_entity.pdbx_description
1 polymer ?
#
loop_
_entity_poly.entity_id
_entity_poly.type
_entity_poly.pdbx_seq_one_letter_code
_entity_poly.pdbx_strand_id
1 'polypeptide(L)'
;MKGRTEKMISLKPLHDKKAFIIDMDGVIYHGNTLLPGVTDFVDWMYETGKEFLFLTNSSERAPRELSAKLARMGLEVDESHFYTSALATASFLKSQCPGGSAYVIGEPGLVNALYEAGFSFNDVNPDYVVVGETRTYCFEKIEKAIALVNAGAKLIGTNPDTVGVTDRGIMPATGSLVAPIEIATGKKAY
;
A
#
# COMPACT_ATOMS: atom_id res chain seq x y z
N MET A 1 11.24 -19.28 39.53
CA MET A 1 10.52 -18.31 38.66
C MET A 1 11.20 -16.96 38.86
N LYS A 2 12.07 -16.54 37.91
CA LYS A 2 12.71 -15.22 37.96
C LYS A 2 11.79 -14.25 37.21
N GLY A 3 11.22 -13.30 37.94
CA GLY A 3 10.41 -12.24 37.37
C GLY A 3 11.22 -11.45 36.34
N ARG A 4 10.75 -11.40 35.09
CA ARG A 4 11.21 -10.45 34.09
C ARG A 4 10.75 -9.06 34.54
N THR A 5 11.67 -8.26 35.05
CA THR A 5 11.43 -6.82 35.27
C THR A 5 11.23 -6.23 33.86
N GLU A 6 10.00 -5.91 33.48
CA GLU A 6 9.74 -5.12 32.29
C GLU A 6 10.43 -3.76 32.47
N LYS A 7 11.46 -3.54 31.67
CA LYS A 7 12.12 -2.25 31.57
C LYS A 7 11.09 -1.28 31.02
N MET A 8 10.53 -0.41 31.86
CA MET A 8 9.66 0.67 31.39
C MET A 8 10.45 1.49 30.36
N ILE A 9 10.04 1.39 29.11
CA ILE A 9 10.62 2.18 28.02
C ILE A 9 10.18 3.63 28.24
N SER A 10 11.14 4.54 28.41
CA SER A 10 10.84 5.97 28.53
C SER A 10 10.27 6.48 27.20
N LEU A 11 9.04 6.98 27.20
CA LEU A 11 8.41 7.62 26.04
C LEU A 11 8.88 9.07 25.83
N LYS A 12 9.70 9.61 26.75
CA LYS A 12 10.23 10.98 26.69
C LYS A 12 10.81 11.36 25.31
N PRO A 13 11.62 10.51 24.65
CA PRO A 13 12.15 10.85 23.32
C PRO A 13 11.07 11.00 22.22
N LEU A 14 9.90 10.39 22.39
CA LEU A 14 8.79 10.53 21.44
C LEU A 14 8.05 11.86 21.63
N HIS A 15 7.93 12.35 22.86
CA HIS A 15 7.29 13.63 23.16
C HIS A 15 7.95 14.81 22.46
N ASP A 16 9.27 14.74 22.23
CA ASP A 16 10.04 15.79 21.58
C ASP A 16 9.95 15.76 20.04
N LYS A 17 9.37 14.70 19.46
CA LYS A 17 9.20 14.61 18.02
C LYS A 17 8.02 15.46 17.55
N LYS A 18 8.17 16.05 16.37
CA LYS A 18 7.15 16.91 15.75
C LYS A 18 6.23 16.12 14.84
N ALA A 19 6.75 15.05 14.21
CA ALA A 19 6.05 14.26 13.23
C ALA A 19 6.34 12.76 13.37
N PHE A 20 5.36 11.95 12.93
CA PHE A 20 5.43 10.49 12.96
C PHE A 20 5.03 9.90 11.60
N ILE A 21 5.80 8.95 11.12
CA ILE A 21 5.40 8.04 10.04
C ILE A 21 5.18 6.68 10.68
N ILE A 22 4.00 6.11 10.49
CA ILE A 22 3.51 4.96 11.24
C ILE A 22 3.02 3.92 10.26
N ASP A 23 3.55 2.71 10.34
CA ASP A 23 3.01 1.56 9.61
C ASP A 23 1.63 1.16 10.14
N MET A 24 0.83 0.47 9.33
CA MET A 24 -0.55 0.16 9.69
C MET A 24 -0.76 -1.29 10.12
N ASP A 25 -0.44 -2.25 9.24
CA ASP A 25 -0.71 -3.66 9.51
C ASP A 25 0.22 -4.23 10.57
N GLY A 26 -0.35 -4.73 11.69
CA GLY A 26 0.42 -5.20 12.84
C GLY A 26 0.97 -4.10 13.76
N VAL A 27 0.70 -2.82 13.46
CA VAL A 27 1.10 -1.66 14.26
C VAL A 27 -0.11 -0.88 14.77
N ILE A 28 -1.06 -0.58 13.89
CA ILE A 28 -2.32 0.09 14.25
C ILE A 28 -3.42 -0.93 14.50
N TYR A 29 -3.51 -1.95 13.67
CA TYR A 29 -4.50 -3.00 13.78
C TYR A 29 -3.93 -4.37 13.36
N HIS A 30 -4.62 -5.43 13.76
CA HIS A 30 -4.47 -6.76 13.19
C HIS A 30 -5.84 -7.25 12.70
N GLY A 31 -5.95 -7.51 11.40
CA GLY A 31 -7.24 -7.82 10.77
C GLY A 31 -8.24 -6.67 10.89
N ASN A 32 -9.25 -6.84 11.74
CA ASN A 32 -10.28 -5.82 12.01
C ASN A 32 -10.30 -5.39 13.50
N THR A 33 -9.20 -5.55 14.21
CA THR A 33 -9.09 -5.21 15.63
C THR A 33 -7.94 -4.24 15.85
N LEU A 34 -8.21 -3.09 16.47
CA LEU A 34 -7.17 -2.14 16.88
C LEU A 34 -6.24 -2.78 17.91
N LEU A 35 -4.96 -2.47 17.83
CA LEU A 35 -4.01 -2.87 18.86
C LEU A 35 -4.20 -2.02 20.13
N PRO A 36 -3.90 -2.58 21.31
CA PRO A 36 -4.01 -1.84 22.56
C PRO A 36 -3.18 -0.56 22.57
N GLY A 37 -3.76 0.55 23.03
CA GLY A 37 -3.12 1.85 23.15
C GLY A 37 -3.08 2.68 21.87
N VAL A 38 -3.58 2.17 20.74
CA VAL A 38 -3.59 2.92 19.47
C VAL A 38 -4.51 4.13 19.56
N THR A 39 -5.69 3.99 20.14
CA THR A 39 -6.62 5.12 20.31
C THR A 39 -5.98 6.23 21.13
N ASP A 40 -5.44 5.89 22.31
CA ASP A 40 -4.76 6.86 23.18
C ASP A 40 -3.58 7.55 22.48
N PHE A 41 -2.84 6.79 21.63
CA PHE A 41 -1.71 7.34 20.89
C PHE A 41 -2.14 8.31 19.79
N VAL A 42 -3.21 8.00 19.06
CA VAL A 42 -3.75 8.87 18.01
C VAL A 42 -4.37 10.12 18.63
N ASP A 43 -5.16 9.97 19.70
CA ASP A 43 -5.74 11.10 20.43
C ASP A 43 -4.64 12.03 20.96
N TRP A 44 -3.57 11.46 21.54
CA TRP A 44 -2.41 12.25 21.98
C TRP A 44 -1.76 13.02 20.83
N MET A 45 -1.64 12.45 19.62
CA MET A 45 -1.08 13.17 18.47
C MET A 45 -1.95 14.36 18.08
N TYR A 46 -3.26 14.19 18.05
CA TYR A 46 -4.22 15.28 17.77
C TYR A 46 -4.18 16.37 18.86
N GLU A 47 -4.26 15.98 20.12
CA GLU A 47 -4.27 16.90 21.27
C GLU A 47 -2.98 17.72 21.37
N THR A 48 -1.84 17.15 20.99
CA THR A 48 -0.53 17.81 21.07
C THR A 48 -0.09 18.45 19.74
N GLY A 49 -0.95 18.42 18.71
CA GLY A 49 -0.67 19.01 17.40
C GLY A 49 0.52 18.37 16.69
N LYS A 50 0.69 17.06 16.83
CA LYS A 50 1.74 16.32 16.11
C LYS A 50 1.30 16.07 14.69
N GLU A 51 2.20 16.27 13.74
CA GLU A 51 1.99 15.81 12.37
C GLU A 51 2.16 14.29 12.33
N PHE A 52 1.28 13.58 11.62
CA PHE A 52 1.44 12.14 11.44
C PHE A 52 0.90 11.65 10.11
N LEU A 53 1.46 10.53 9.65
CA LEU A 53 1.07 9.87 8.43
C LEU A 53 1.05 8.35 8.66
N PHE A 54 -0.06 7.72 8.38
CA PHE A 54 -0.15 6.28 8.27
C PHE A 54 0.34 5.85 6.89
N LEU A 55 1.40 5.04 6.88
CA LEU A 55 2.02 4.52 5.69
C LEU A 55 1.70 3.02 5.56
N THR A 56 1.25 2.59 4.38
CA THR A 56 1.03 1.17 4.12
C THR A 56 1.59 0.77 2.76
N ASN A 57 2.21 -0.40 2.69
CA ASN A 57 2.62 -1.02 1.43
C ASN A 57 1.47 -1.67 0.67
N SER A 58 0.26 -1.71 1.22
CA SER A 58 -0.93 -2.16 0.49
C SER A 58 -1.39 -1.12 -0.53
N SER A 59 -1.77 -1.61 -1.71
CA SER A 59 -2.34 -0.82 -2.81
C SER A 59 -3.84 -1.05 -3.01
N GLU A 60 -4.46 -1.90 -2.18
CA GLU A 60 -5.84 -2.34 -2.38
C GLU A 60 -6.86 -1.22 -2.17
N ARG A 61 -6.63 -0.35 -1.17
CA ARG A 61 -7.62 0.65 -0.69
C ARG A 61 -7.15 2.08 -0.88
N ALA A 62 -8.11 2.94 -1.20
CA ALA A 62 -7.91 4.39 -1.17
C ALA A 62 -7.87 4.92 0.28
N PRO A 63 -7.27 6.11 0.55
CA PRO A 63 -7.22 6.73 1.87
C PRO A 63 -8.57 6.79 2.59
N ARG A 64 -9.64 7.21 1.88
CA ARG A 64 -10.99 7.28 2.47
C ARG A 64 -11.52 5.91 2.92
N GLU A 65 -11.13 4.82 2.23
CA GLU A 65 -11.54 3.47 2.59
C GLU A 65 -10.80 2.97 3.83
N LEU A 66 -9.53 3.41 3.99
CA LEU A 66 -8.74 3.15 5.20
C LEU A 66 -9.28 3.95 6.39
N SER A 67 -9.61 5.23 6.20
CA SER A 67 -10.30 6.06 7.19
C SER A 67 -11.61 5.39 7.63
N ALA A 68 -12.47 5.01 6.68
CA ALA A 68 -13.72 4.31 6.98
C ALA A 68 -13.52 2.93 7.64
N LYS A 69 -12.40 2.24 7.35
CA LYS A 69 -12.04 0.99 8.05
C LYS A 69 -11.70 1.26 9.51
N LEU A 70 -10.89 2.28 9.81
CA LEU A 70 -10.54 2.64 11.18
C LEU A 70 -11.76 3.15 11.96
N ALA A 71 -12.63 3.96 11.35
CA ALA A 71 -13.87 4.44 11.95
C ALA A 71 -14.78 3.27 12.40
N ARG A 72 -14.92 2.21 11.58
CA ARG A 72 -15.64 0.99 11.98
C ARG A 72 -15.02 0.26 13.17
N MET A 73 -13.74 0.47 13.43
CA MET A 73 -13.03 -0.08 14.60
C MET A 73 -13.05 0.89 15.79
N GLY A 74 -13.70 2.06 15.66
CA GLY A 74 -13.81 3.06 16.73
C GLY A 74 -12.68 4.09 16.75
N LEU A 75 -11.92 4.24 15.66
CA LEU A 75 -10.85 5.22 15.54
C LEU A 75 -11.10 6.16 14.36
N GLU A 76 -11.45 7.41 14.67
CA GLU A 76 -11.69 8.45 13.65
C GLU A 76 -10.37 9.10 13.25
N VAL A 77 -10.02 8.98 11.96
CA VAL A 77 -8.82 9.60 11.37
C VAL A 77 -9.17 10.13 9.99
N ASP A 78 -8.82 11.38 9.73
CA ASP A 78 -9.05 12.01 8.44
C ASP A 78 -8.26 11.34 7.32
N GLU A 79 -8.84 11.25 6.12
CA GLU A 79 -8.22 10.57 4.98
C GLU A 79 -6.87 11.16 4.55
N SER A 80 -6.61 12.43 4.86
CA SER A 80 -5.33 13.09 4.58
C SER A 80 -4.13 12.51 5.35
N HIS A 81 -4.40 11.73 6.41
CA HIS A 81 -3.36 11.07 7.19
C HIS A 81 -2.91 9.71 6.63
N PHE A 82 -3.38 9.32 5.43
CA PHE A 82 -3.01 8.01 4.85
C PHE A 82 -2.20 8.19 3.58
N TYR A 83 -1.12 7.43 3.48
CA TYR A 83 -0.31 7.32 2.26
C TYR A 83 -0.06 5.85 1.93
N THR A 84 -0.53 5.42 0.76
CA THR A 84 -0.51 4.03 0.31
C THR A 84 0.53 3.81 -0.78
N SER A 85 0.94 2.55 -1.00
CA SER A 85 1.79 2.21 -2.14
C SER A 85 1.15 2.56 -3.49
N ALA A 86 -0.19 2.56 -3.57
CA ALA A 86 -0.91 3.03 -4.75
C ALA A 86 -0.65 4.51 -5.04
N LEU A 87 -0.74 5.38 -4.02
CA LEU A 87 -0.43 6.81 -4.15
C LEU A 87 1.04 7.05 -4.47
N ALA A 88 1.94 6.31 -3.83
CA ALA A 88 3.37 6.39 -4.12
C ALA A 88 3.68 6.02 -5.56
N THR A 89 3.10 4.91 -6.06
CA THR A 89 3.24 4.45 -7.44
C THR A 89 2.69 5.48 -8.42
N ALA A 90 1.49 5.99 -8.19
CA ALA A 90 0.85 6.98 -9.04
C ALA A 90 1.66 8.30 -9.10
N SER A 91 2.15 8.78 -7.96
CA SER A 91 3.02 9.97 -7.87
C SER A 91 4.35 9.76 -8.62
N PHE A 92 4.98 8.60 -8.42
CA PHE A 92 6.20 8.25 -9.14
C PHE A 92 5.99 8.23 -10.65
N LEU A 93 4.98 7.51 -11.13
CA LEU A 93 4.70 7.38 -12.55
C LEU A 93 4.33 8.74 -13.19
N LYS A 94 3.56 9.57 -12.47
CA LYS A 94 3.27 10.95 -12.92
C LYS A 94 4.55 11.78 -13.10
N SER A 95 5.54 11.59 -12.24
CA SER A 95 6.84 12.28 -12.38
C SER A 95 7.65 11.78 -13.57
N GLN A 96 7.48 10.52 -13.99
CA GLN A 96 8.21 9.91 -15.11
C GLN A 96 7.53 10.15 -16.45
N CYS A 97 6.20 10.12 -16.52
CA CYS A 97 5.40 10.25 -17.72
C CYS A 97 4.05 10.91 -17.40
N PRO A 98 4.00 12.25 -17.31
CA PRO A 98 2.74 12.96 -17.08
C PRO A 98 1.72 12.66 -18.18
N GLY A 99 0.50 12.25 -17.80
CA GLY A 99 -0.56 11.91 -18.75
C GLY A 99 -0.35 10.61 -19.51
N GLY A 100 0.52 9.74 -19.01
CA GLY A 100 0.78 8.42 -19.57
C GLY A 100 -0.40 7.46 -19.50
N SER A 101 -0.19 6.24 -19.99
CA SER A 101 -1.20 5.18 -20.03
C SER A 101 -0.74 3.91 -19.32
N ALA A 102 -1.68 3.20 -18.71
CA ALA A 102 -1.37 1.99 -17.95
C ALA A 102 -2.37 0.84 -18.21
N TYR A 103 -1.85 -0.38 -18.28
CA TYR A 103 -2.61 -1.60 -18.04
C TYR A 103 -2.44 -1.98 -16.58
N VAL A 104 -3.54 -2.14 -15.85
CA VAL A 104 -3.51 -2.29 -14.39
C VAL A 104 -4.03 -3.66 -13.98
N ILE A 105 -3.24 -4.36 -13.17
CA ILE A 105 -3.64 -5.55 -12.41
C ILE A 105 -3.63 -5.13 -10.94
N GLY A 106 -4.79 -4.80 -10.37
CA GLY A 106 -4.90 -4.28 -9.01
C GLY A 106 -6.35 -4.06 -8.61
N GLU A 107 -6.54 -3.61 -7.39
CA GLU A 107 -7.82 -3.26 -6.79
C GLU A 107 -8.14 -1.77 -7.00
N PRO A 108 -9.37 -1.31 -6.69
CA PRO A 108 -9.81 0.08 -6.91
C PRO A 108 -8.89 1.15 -6.33
N GLY A 109 -8.22 0.89 -5.20
CA GLY A 109 -7.26 1.84 -4.61
C GLY A 109 -6.15 2.24 -5.58
N LEU A 110 -5.56 1.27 -6.29
CA LEU A 110 -4.53 1.53 -7.30
C LEU A 110 -5.10 2.20 -8.55
N VAL A 111 -6.24 1.71 -9.04
CA VAL A 111 -6.91 2.25 -10.22
C VAL A 111 -7.27 3.73 -10.01
N ASN A 112 -7.87 4.07 -8.87
CA ASN A 112 -8.25 5.44 -8.53
C ASN A 112 -7.01 6.34 -8.40
N ALA A 113 -5.96 5.89 -7.72
CA ALA A 113 -4.73 6.68 -7.56
C ALA A 113 -4.09 7.04 -8.91
N LEU A 114 -4.03 6.08 -9.84
CA LEU A 114 -3.52 6.32 -11.20
C LEU A 114 -4.44 7.27 -12.00
N TYR A 115 -5.75 7.09 -11.90
CA TYR A 115 -6.71 7.96 -12.58
C TYR A 115 -6.60 9.41 -12.08
N GLU A 116 -6.56 9.62 -10.78
CA GLU A 116 -6.39 10.94 -10.16
C GLU A 116 -5.03 11.58 -10.49
N ALA A 117 -4.00 10.77 -10.72
CA ALA A 117 -2.70 11.23 -11.19
C ALA A 117 -2.69 11.62 -12.69
N GLY A 118 -3.79 11.36 -13.42
CA GLY A 118 -3.98 11.72 -14.83
C GLY A 118 -3.62 10.62 -15.82
N PHE A 119 -3.51 9.35 -15.37
CA PHE A 119 -3.26 8.23 -16.28
C PHE A 119 -4.54 7.78 -16.98
N SER A 120 -4.42 7.45 -18.26
CA SER A 120 -5.44 6.72 -19.00
C SER A 120 -5.22 5.21 -18.89
N PHE A 121 -6.31 4.44 -18.99
CA PHE A 121 -6.22 2.97 -19.02
C PHE A 121 -6.24 2.45 -20.44
N ASN A 122 -5.24 1.66 -20.80
CA ASN A 122 -5.01 1.18 -22.15
C ASN A 122 -4.52 -0.28 -22.11
N ASP A 123 -5.19 -1.17 -22.82
CA ASP A 123 -4.86 -2.59 -22.89
C ASP A 123 -4.28 -3.00 -24.25
N VAL A 124 -3.98 -2.04 -25.13
CA VAL A 124 -3.44 -2.30 -26.47
C VAL A 124 -1.96 -1.93 -26.55
N ASN A 125 -1.61 -0.70 -26.15
CA ASN A 125 -0.24 -0.19 -26.18
C ASN A 125 -0.02 0.80 -25.03
N PRO A 126 -0.01 0.33 -23.76
CA PRO A 126 0.22 1.20 -22.61
C PRO A 126 1.71 1.51 -22.45
N ASP A 127 2.00 2.64 -21.80
CA ASP A 127 3.37 2.97 -21.37
C ASP A 127 3.84 2.04 -20.23
N TYR A 128 2.89 1.60 -19.38
CA TYR A 128 3.16 0.81 -18.20
C TYR A 128 2.19 -0.36 -18.05
N VAL A 129 2.72 -1.48 -17.53
CA VAL A 129 1.96 -2.54 -16.89
C VAL A 129 2.18 -2.39 -15.39
N VAL A 130 1.13 -2.05 -14.66
CA VAL A 130 1.19 -1.79 -13.21
C VAL A 130 0.49 -2.90 -12.45
N VAL A 131 1.23 -3.57 -11.58
CA VAL A 131 0.74 -4.69 -10.77
C VAL A 131 0.70 -4.28 -9.30
N GLY A 132 -0.45 -4.39 -8.68
CA GLY A 132 -0.68 -4.27 -7.25
C GLY A 132 -1.35 -5.54 -6.70
N GLU A 133 -1.61 -5.53 -5.41
CA GLU A 133 -2.35 -6.61 -4.77
C GLU A 133 -3.75 -6.72 -5.34
N THR A 134 -4.18 -7.96 -5.60
CA THR A 134 -5.53 -8.27 -6.08
C THR A 134 -5.90 -9.71 -5.80
N ARG A 135 -7.20 -9.94 -5.55
CA ARG A 135 -7.77 -11.29 -5.41
C ARG A 135 -8.34 -11.83 -6.71
N THR A 136 -8.32 -11.02 -7.77
CA THR A 136 -8.82 -11.40 -9.10
C THR A 136 -7.71 -11.66 -10.11
N TYR A 137 -6.57 -12.17 -9.64
CA TYR A 137 -5.42 -12.54 -10.46
C TYR A 137 -5.74 -13.83 -11.23
N CYS A 138 -5.70 -13.77 -12.56
CA CYS A 138 -6.06 -14.89 -13.42
C CYS A 138 -5.09 -15.04 -14.61
N PHE A 139 -5.17 -16.18 -15.31
CA PHE A 139 -4.27 -16.49 -16.42
C PHE A 139 -4.32 -15.45 -17.53
N GLU A 140 -5.51 -15.00 -17.90
CA GLU A 140 -5.71 -14.03 -18.98
C GLU A 140 -5.05 -12.68 -18.69
N LYS A 141 -5.08 -12.24 -17.42
CA LYS A 141 -4.38 -11.00 -16.99
C LYS A 141 -2.86 -11.17 -17.07
N ILE A 142 -2.32 -12.34 -16.71
CA ILE A 142 -0.89 -12.65 -16.78
C ILE A 142 -0.45 -12.68 -18.24
N GLU A 143 -1.16 -13.40 -19.10
CA GLU A 143 -0.89 -13.52 -20.53
C GLU A 143 -0.87 -12.13 -21.20
N LYS A 144 -1.88 -11.32 -20.92
CA LYS A 144 -1.97 -9.93 -21.41
C LYS A 144 -0.80 -9.08 -20.95
N ALA A 145 -0.47 -9.12 -19.67
CA ALA A 145 0.67 -8.38 -19.10
C ALA A 145 1.99 -8.78 -19.76
N ILE A 146 2.24 -10.09 -19.96
CA ILE A 146 3.43 -10.59 -20.63
C ILE A 146 3.52 -10.05 -22.06
N ALA A 147 2.41 -10.10 -22.82
CA ALA A 147 2.36 -9.59 -24.19
C ALA A 147 2.69 -8.09 -24.26
N LEU A 148 2.08 -7.28 -23.37
CA LEU A 148 2.31 -5.83 -23.30
C LEU A 148 3.74 -5.48 -22.87
N VAL A 149 4.29 -6.17 -21.88
CA VAL A 149 5.69 -5.98 -21.44
C VAL A 149 6.66 -6.35 -22.56
N ASN A 150 6.42 -7.45 -23.31
CA ASN A 150 7.23 -7.83 -24.46
C ASN A 150 7.10 -6.81 -25.62
N ALA A 151 5.94 -6.18 -25.78
CA ALA A 151 5.72 -5.11 -26.75
C ALA A 151 6.40 -3.78 -26.39
N GLY A 152 6.89 -3.63 -25.17
CA GLY A 152 7.67 -2.46 -24.76
C GLY A 152 7.17 -1.71 -23.52
N ALA A 153 6.01 -2.07 -22.98
CA ALA A 153 5.52 -1.47 -21.76
C ALA A 153 6.48 -1.76 -20.58
N LYS A 154 6.66 -0.78 -19.72
CA LYS A 154 7.50 -0.94 -18.50
C LYS A 154 6.69 -1.63 -17.41
N LEU A 155 7.28 -2.65 -16.79
CA LEU A 155 6.66 -3.39 -15.69
C LEU A 155 6.90 -2.69 -14.36
N ILE A 156 5.83 -2.42 -13.62
CA ILE A 156 5.85 -1.74 -12.32
C ILE A 156 5.15 -2.62 -11.29
N GLY A 157 5.78 -2.82 -10.13
CA GLY A 157 5.14 -3.40 -8.95
C GLY A 157 4.89 -2.31 -7.89
N THR A 158 3.75 -2.33 -7.21
CA THR A 158 3.46 -1.32 -6.17
C THR A 158 4.30 -1.51 -4.90
N ASN A 159 4.81 -2.71 -4.67
CA ASN A 159 5.78 -3.04 -3.62
C ASN A 159 6.52 -4.34 -3.97
N PRO A 160 7.70 -4.63 -3.39
CA PRO A 160 8.47 -5.84 -3.66
C PRO A 160 8.09 -7.04 -2.79
N ASP A 161 7.15 -6.88 -1.84
CA ASP A 161 6.84 -7.93 -0.88
C ASP A 161 6.26 -9.16 -1.59
N THR A 162 6.79 -10.32 -1.27
CA THR A 162 6.33 -11.58 -1.85
C THR A 162 5.14 -12.17 -1.09
N VAL A 163 5.01 -11.84 0.19
CA VAL A 163 3.94 -12.33 1.06
C VAL A 163 3.39 -11.22 1.93
N GLY A 164 2.09 -11.28 2.21
CA GLY A 164 1.41 -10.53 3.25
C GLY A 164 0.93 -11.46 4.35
N VAL A 165 0.76 -10.94 5.56
CA VAL A 165 0.22 -11.68 6.71
C VAL A 165 -1.20 -11.20 6.99
N THR A 166 -2.13 -12.13 7.11
CA THR A 166 -3.53 -11.88 7.44
C THR A 166 -3.97 -12.73 8.64
N ASP A 167 -5.16 -12.50 9.14
CA ASP A 167 -5.83 -13.34 10.15
C ASP A 167 -6.02 -14.80 9.68
N ARG A 168 -5.98 -15.05 8.38
CA ARG A 168 -6.11 -16.39 7.76
C ARG A 168 -4.76 -17.02 7.40
N GLY A 169 -3.65 -16.37 7.72
CA GLY A 169 -2.30 -16.82 7.41
C GLY A 169 -1.61 -16.01 6.32
N ILE A 170 -0.66 -16.63 5.64
CA ILE A 170 0.14 -15.99 4.59
C ILE A 170 -0.66 -15.94 3.29
N MET A 171 -0.62 -14.79 2.63
CA MET A 171 -1.16 -14.59 1.28
C MET A 171 -0.11 -14.03 0.33
N PRO A 172 -0.25 -14.22 -0.99
CA PRO A 172 0.61 -13.57 -1.96
C PRO A 172 0.47 -12.05 -1.88
N ALA A 173 1.59 -11.33 -1.89
CA ALA A 173 1.65 -9.88 -2.07
C ALA A 173 2.15 -9.55 -3.48
N THR A 174 2.32 -8.26 -3.80
CA THR A 174 2.61 -7.78 -5.15
C THR A 174 3.81 -8.47 -5.81
N GLY A 175 4.91 -8.67 -5.09
CA GLY A 175 6.10 -9.34 -5.63
C GLY A 175 5.83 -10.75 -6.14
N SER A 176 4.94 -11.51 -5.47
CA SER A 176 4.51 -12.83 -5.96
C SER A 176 3.61 -12.74 -7.21
N LEU A 177 2.85 -11.65 -7.37
CA LEU A 177 2.01 -11.43 -8.56
C LEU A 177 2.82 -10.94 -9.77
N VAL A 178 3.89 -10.20 -9.52
CA VAL A 178 4.84 -9.73 -10.54
C VAL A 178 5.72 -10.87 -11.06
N ALA A 179 6.11 -11.80 -10.20
CA ALA A 179 7.08 -12.86 -10.51
C ALA A 179 6.79 -13.67 -11.80
N PRO A 180 5.56 -14.12 -12.10
CA PRO A 180 5.28 -14.85 -13.35
C PRO A 180 5.55 -14.01 -14.59
N ILE A 181 5.28 -12.71 -14.54
CA ILE A 181 5.51 -11.78 -15.65
C ILE A 181 7.01 -11.57 -15.84
N GLU A 182 7.77 -11.35 -14.76
CA GLU A 182 9.24 -11.24 -14.81
C GLU A 182 9.89 -12.51 -15.39
N ILE A 183 9.46 -13.68 -14.91
CA ILE A 183 10.02 -14.97 -15.36
C ILE A 183 9.78 -15.17 -16.86
N ALA A 184 8.55 -14.89 -17.33
CA ALA A 184 8.19 -15.11 -18.72
C ALA A 184 8.80 -14.10 -19.70
N THR A 185 9.04 -12.86 -19.25
CA THR A 185 9.57 -11.78 -20.11
C THR A 185 11.07 -11.58 -19.96
N GLY A 186 11.68 -12.07 -18.88
CA GLY A 186 13.07 -11.78 -18.49
C GLY A 186 13.32 -10.34 -18.06
N LYS A 187 12.25 -9.50 -17.96
CA LYS A 187 12.32 -8.10 -17.57
C LYS A 187 11.97 -7.98 -16.09
N LYS A 188 12.72 -7.14 -15.36
CA LYS A 188 12.46 -6.87 -13.95
C LYS A 188 11.46 -5.73 -13.79
N ALA A 189 10.59 -5.87 -12.79
CA ALA A 189 9.75 -4.78 -12.35
C ALA A 189 10.58 -3.71 -11.62
N TYR A 190 10.12 -2.50 -11.75
CA TYR A 190 10.57 -1.38 -10.93
C TYR A 190 9.59 -1.21 -9.78
#